data_1d7d1316113a3b1a4983777db58cf09d
#
_entry.id   1d7d1316113a3b1a4983777db58cf09d
#
_cell.length_a   1.000
_cell.length_b   1.000
_cell.length_c   1.000
_cell.angle_alpha   90.00
_cell.angle_beta   90.00
_cell.angle_gamma   90.00
#
_symmetry.space_group_name_H-M   'P 1'
#
loop_
_entity.id
_entity.type
_entity.pdbx_description
1 polymer ?
#
loop_
_entity_poly.entity_id
_entity_poly.type
_entity_poly.pdbx_seq_one_letter_code
_entity_poly.pdbx_strand_id
1 'polypeptide(L)'
;TVGLALDYHDELTFTLNDDPNDGIAHVIIHGEGADALPCDETHLVVSTFRRACATFGLGRLGFTLEATNNIPQARGMGSSAEAIVAGIAAAAAFAQTGDLNRPAVFDMAAQIEGHPDNVAPAVFGGLTVSWDFETAEGVGSVAVPGGEPLHGGFHAVNYPVDPSITAAVFVPDYELSTE
;
A
#
# COMPACT_ATOMS: atom_id res chain seq x y z
N THR A 1 12.65 10.90 -2.85
CA THR A 1 12.52 9.78 -3.80
C THR A 1 11.56 10.13 -4.92
N VAL A 2 11.71 9.48 -6.10
CA VAL A 2 10.81 9.62 -7.24
C VAL A 2 10.26 8.24 -7.55
N GLY A 3 8.93 8.12 -7.66
CA GLY A 3 8.24 6.89 -7.99
C GLY A 3 7.35 7.06 -9.22
N LEU A 4 7.16 6.00 -9.98
CA LEU A 4 6.29 5.98 -11.15
C LEU A 4 5.35 4.77 -11.06
N ALA A 5 4.03 5.02 -11.07
CA ALA A 5 3.06 3.96 -11.18
C ALA A 5 3.04 3.41 -12.60
N LEU A 6 3.10 2.10 -12.71
CA LEU A 6 3.02 1.38 -13.97
C LEU A 6 1.60 0.84 -14.18
N ASP A 7 1.23 0.59 -15.42
CA ASP A 7 0.01 -0.17 -15.75
C ASP A 7 0.29 -1.67 -15.62
N TYR A 8 0.62 -2.08 -14.39
CA TYR A 8 0.95 -3.44 -14.01
C TYR A 8 0.47 -3.65 -12.57
N HIS A 9 -0.49 -4.52 -12.36
CA HIS A 9 -1.22 -4.61 -11.11
C HIS A 9 -1.57 -6.05 -10.72
N ASP A 10 -1.77 -6.24 -9.44
CA ASP A 10 -2.35 -7.45 -8.85
C ASP A 10 -3.87 -7.29 -8.71
N GLU A 11 -4.59 -8.41 -8.72
CA GLU A 11 -6.03 -8.43 -8.49
C GLU A 11 -6.32 -9.15 -7.16
N LEU A 12 -6.98 -8.45 -6.24
CA LEU A 12 -7.31 -8.98 -4.93
C LEU A 12 -8.82 -8.92 -4.68
N THR A 13 -9.40 -10.06 -4.35
CA THR A 13 -10.82 -10.17 -4.00
C THR A 13 -10.95 -10.60 -2.54
N PHE A 14 -11.73 -9.81 -1.77
CA PHE A 14 -12.07 -10.13 -0.38
C PHE A 14 -13.54 -10.53 -0.30
N THR A 15 -13.82 -11.72 0.17
CA THR A 15 -15.17 -12.23 0.37
C THR A 15 -15.36 -12.59 1.83
N LEU A 16 -16.42 -12.06 2.49
CA LEU A 16 -16.73 -12.47 3.86
C LEU A 16 -17.09 -13.96 3.90
N ASN A 17 -16.64 -14.64 4.95
CA ASN A 17 -17.03 -16.03 5.21
C ASN A 17 -18.55 -16.11 5.52
N ASP A 18 -19.12 -17.31 5.45
CA ASP A 18 -20.53 -17.55 5.81
C ASP A 18 -20.84 -17.10 7.26
N ASP A 19 -19.89 -17.30 8.17
CA ASP A 19 -19.87 -16.65 9.49
C ASP A 19 -18.72 -15.63 9.56
N PRO A 20 -18.96 -14.33 9.29
CA PRO A 20 -17.92 -13.32 9.35
C PRO A 20 -17.34 -13.12 10.76
N ASN A 21 -17.97 -13.65 11.81
CA ASN A 21 -17.49 -13.54 13.19
C ASN A 21 -16.53 -14.68 13.58
N ASP A 22 -16.28 -15.65 12.72
CA ASP A 22 -15.30 -16.72 12.97
C ASP A 22 -13.87 -16.15 13.09
N GLY A 23 -13.64 -14.96 12.50
CA GLY A 23 -12.36 -14.24 12.54
C GLY A 23 -11.25 -14.94 11.75
N ILE A 24 -11.56 -15.94 10.93
CA ILE A 24 -10.59 -16.73 10.18
C ILE A 24 -10.31 -16.08 8.83
N ALA A 25 -9.04 -15.96 8.46
CA ALA A 25 -8.64 -15.58 7.11
C ALA A 25 -8.21 -16.82 6.32
N HIS A 26 -8.82 -17.01 5.16
CA HIS A 26 -8.39 -17.98 4.15
C HIS A 26 -7.69 -17.22 3.03
N VAL A 27 -6.55 -17.71 2.57
CA VAL A 27 -5.77 -17.05 1.51
C VAL A 27 -5.53 -18.03 0.37
N ILE A 28 -5.87 -17.59 -0.83
CA ILE A 28 -5.66 -18.32 -2.08
C ILE A 28 -4.82 -17.42 -2.97
N ILE A 29 -3.67 -17.91 -3.43
CA ILE A 29 -2.72 -17.11 -4.22
C ILE A 29 -2.53 -17.79 -5.58
N HIS A 30 -2.63 -16.97 -6.63
CA HIS A 30 -2.33 -17.34 -8.01
C HIS A 30 -1.19 -16.47 -8.55
N GLY A 31 -0.37 -17.00 -9.45
CA GLY A 31 0.72 -16.25 -10.09
C GLY A 31 1.97 -16.12 -9.21
N GLU A 32 2.53 -14.93 -9.13
CA GLU A 32 3.78 -14.67 -8.40
C GLU A 32 3.64 -15.00 -6.90
N GLY A 33 4.59 -15.76 -6.39
CA GLY A 33 4.64 -16.12 -4.97
C GLY A 33 3.64 -17.19 -4.53
N ALA A 34 2.87 -17.83 -5.44
CA ALA A 34 1.85 -18.83 -5.09
C ALA A 34 2.40 -20.00 -4.25
N ASP A 35 3.65 -20.42 -4.52
CA ASP A 35 4.30 -21.52 -3.81
C ASP A 35 5.20 -21.05 -2.64
N ALA A 36 5.34 -19.73 -2.42
CA ALA A 36 6.32 -19.17 -1.49
C ALA A 36 5.71 -18.28 -0.42
N LEU A 37 4.66 -17.52 -0.73
CA LEU A 37 4.03 -16.63 0.22
C LEU A 37 3.17 -17.39 1.23
N PRO A 38 3.08 -16.91 2.50
CA PRO A 38 2.23 -17.53 3.49
C PRO A 38 0.75 -17.43 3.12
N CYS A 39 -0.01 -18.51 3.36
CA CYS A 39 -1.45 -18.55 3.14
C CYS A 39 -2.26 -18.45 4.45
N ASP A 40 -1.77 -17.68 5.41
CA ASP A 40 -2.33 -17.51 6.75
C ASP A 40 -2.34 -16.06 7.21
N GLU A 41 -2.55 -15.83 8.50
CA GLU A 41 -2.59 -14.49 9.13
C GLU A 41 -1.26 -13.71 8.99
N THR A 42 -0.16 -14.35 8.63
CA THR A 42 1.15 -13.71 8.39
C THR A 42 1.30 -13.14 6.98
N HIS A 43 0.37 -13.47 6.07
CA HIS A 43 0.33 -12.85 4.75
C HIS A 43 0.23 -11.34 4.86
N LEU A 44 1.08 -10.59 4.13
CA LEU A 44 1.21 -9.15 4.31
C LEU A 44 -0.10 -8.38 4.11
N VAL A 45 -0.88 -8.75 3.09
CA VAL A 45 -2.21 -8.16 2.85
C VAL A 45 -3.14 -8.43 4.03
N VAL A 46 -3.15 -9.67 4.57
CA VAL A 46 -4.00 -10.06 5.70
C VAL A 46 -3.62 -9.30 6.96
N SER A 47 -2.35 -9.31 7.33
CA SER A 47 -1.86 -8.62 8.54
C SER A 47 -2.12 -7.12 8.49
N THR A 48 -1.95 -6.51 7.32
CA THR A 48 -2.24 -5.08 7.09
C THR A 48 -3.74 -4.80 7.13
N PHE A 49 -4.56 -5.63 6.50
CA PHE A 49 -6.02 -5.55 6.58
C PHE A 49 -6.49 -5.62 8.05
N ARG A 50 -5.97 -6.56 8.84
CA ARG A 50 -6.27 -6.67 10.29
C ARG A 50 -5.93 -5.39 11.05
N ARG A 51 -4.74 -4.85 10.80
CA ARG A 51 -4.29 -3.60 11.44
C ARG A 51 -5.18 -2.42 11.07
N ALA A 52 -5.55 -2.31 9.79
CA ALA A 52 -6.44 -1.26 9.32
C ALA A 52 -7.87 -1.43 9.87
N CYS A 53 -8.42 -2.65 9.92
CA CYS A 53 -9.72 -2.93 10.55
C CYS A 53 -9.75 -2.44 12.01
N ALA A 54 -8.71 -2.72 12.78
CA ALA A 54 -8.62 -2.23 14.17
C ALA A 54 -8.62 -0.70 14.24
N THR A 55 -7.92 -0.03 13.32
CA THR A 55 -7.89 1.44 13.23
C THR A 55 -9.26 2.03 12.87
N PHE A 56 -10.01 1.37 11.98
CA PHE A 56 -11.34 1.79 11.56
C PHE A 56 -12.47 1.34 12.51
N GLY A 57 -12.14 0.69 13.62
CA GLY A 57 -13.12 0.21 14.59
C GLY A 57 -13.92 -1.01 14.14
N LEU A 58 -13.45 -1.72 13.13
CA LEU A 58 -14.02 -3.00 12.70
C LEU A 58 -13.56 -4.13 13.64
N GLY A 59 -14.45 -5.10 13.84
CA GLY A 59 -14.11 -6.35 14.53
C GLY A 59 -13.15 -7.22 13.73
N ARG A 60 -12.78 -8.36 14.29
CA ARG A 60 -11.98 -9.36 13.58
C ARG A 60 -12.88 -10.12 12.60
N LEU A 61 -12.96 -9.64 11.38
CA LEU A 61 -13.78 -10.24 10.31
C LEU A 61 -13.16 -11.56 9.83
N GLY A 62 -14.01 -12.56 9.59
CA GLY A 62 -13.68 -13.78 8.84
C GLY A 62 -13.87 -13.54 7.35
N PHE A 63 -12.88 -13.88 6.53
CA PHE A 63 -12.92 -13.65 5.09
C PHE A 63 -11.99 -14.59 4.32
N THR A 64 -12.26 -14.71 3.04
CA THR A 64 -11.37 -15.31 2.06
C THR A 64 -10.75 -14.21 1.20
N LEU A 65 -9.42 -14.18 1.13
CA LEU A 65 -8.64 -13.41 0.19
C LEU A 65 -8.26 -14.30 -0.99
N GLU A 66 -8.68 -13.94 -2.18
CA GLU A 66 -8.17 -14.51 -3.42
C GLU A 66 -7.31 -13.46 -4.12
N ALA A 67 -6.02 -13.76 -4.32
CA ALA A 67 -5.04 -12.88 -4.92
C ALA A 67 -4.49 -13.47 -6.22
N THR A 68 -4.53 -12.71 -7.30
CA THR A 68 -3.82 -13.00 -8.55
C THR A 68 -2.68 -12.01 -8.66
N ASN A 69 -1.49 -12.48 -8.29
CA ASN A 69 -0.29 -11.65 -8.27
C ASN A 69 0.42 -11.68 -9.62
N ASN A 70 0.62 -10.51 -10.19
CA ASN A 70 1.36 -10.33 -11.42
C ASN A 70 2.69 -9.59 -11.17
N ILE A 71 2.76 -8.79 -10.10
CA ILE A 71 3.93 -7.96 -9.78
C ILE A 71 5.08 -8.85 -9.29
N PRO A 72 6.25 -8.85 -9.97
CA PRO A 72 7.39 -9.65 -9.57
C PRO A 72 7.85 -9.33 -8.15
N GLN A 73 7.99 -10.36 -7.34
CA GLN A 73 8.41 -10.25 -5.94
C GLN A 73 9.90 -9.94 -5.82
N ALA A 74 10.28 -9.10 -4.83
CA ALA A 74 11.67 -8.78 -4.51
C ALA A 74 12.52 -8.30 -5.71
N ARG A 75 11.90 -7.56 -6.64
CA ARG A 75 12.58 -7.03 -7.85
C ARG A 75 12.46 -5.53 -8.03
N GLY A 76 12.22 -4.80 -6.94
CA GLY A 76 12.11 -3.35 -6.96
C GLY A 76 10.82 -2.82 -7.59
N MET A 77 9.82 -3.67 -7.78
CA MET A 77 8.54 -3.32 -8.42
C MET A 77 7.46 -2.84 -7.42
N GLY A 78 7.78 -2.80 -6.12
CA GLY A 78 6.87 -2.27 -5.10
C GLY A 78 5.77 -3.25 -4.65
N SER A 79 5.96 -4.56 -4.80
CA SER A 79 4.96 -5.57 -4.40
C SER A 79 4.61 -5.52 -2.91
N SER A 80 5.56 -5.17 -2.02
CA SER A 80 5.29 -4.98 -0.59
C SER A 80 4.36 -3.78 -0.35
N ALA A 81 4.69 -2.63 -0.93
CA ALA A 81 3.88 -1.42 -0.81
C ALA A 81 2.47 -1.61 -1.38
N GLU A 82 2.35 -2.32 -2.52
CA GLU A 82 1.07 -2.70 -3.11
C GLU A 82 0.24 -3.52 -2.13
N ALA A 83 0.80 -4.61 -1.56
CA ALA A 83 0.12 -5.48 -0.62
C ALA A 83 -0.37 -4.72 0.63
N ILE A 84 0.43 -3.78 1.15
CA ILE A 84 0.07 -2.92 2.28
C ILE A 84 -1.09 -2.00 1.90
N VAL A 85 -0.99 -1.31 0.77
CA VAL A 85 -2.04 -0.40 0.28
C VAL A 85 -3.34 -1.15 0.04
N ALA A 86 -3.28 -2.34 -0.57
CA ALA A 86 -4.44 -3.18 -0.84
C ALA A 86 -5.16 -3.60 0.46
N GLY A 87 -4.42 -4.02 1.48
CA GLY A 87 -4.97 -4.37 2.79
C GLY A 87 -5.70 -3.21 3.47
N ILE A 88 -5.12 -2.00 3.42
CA ILE A 88 -5.74 -0.79 3.99
C ILE A 88 -6.98 -0.39 3.19
N ALA A 89 -6.89 -0.40 1.86
CA ALA A 89 -8.00 -0.03 0.98
C ALA A 89 -9.21 -0.97 1.16
N ALA A 90 -8.94 -2.28 1.28
CA ALA A 90 -9.98 -3.27 1.58
C ALA A 90 -10.66 -3.00 2.93
N ALA A 91 -9.89 -2.73 3.99
CA ALA A 91 -10.44 -2.40 5.30
C ALA A 91 -11.30 -1.12 5.26
N ALA A 92 -10.86 -0.08 4.53
CA ALA A 92 -11.64 1.13 4.33
C ALA A 92 -12.96 0.86 3.60
N ALA A 93 -12.96 -0.02 2.59
CA ALA A 93 -14.16 -0.43 1.88
C ALA A 93 -15.15 -1.18 2.81
N PHE A 94 -14.67 -2.09 3.66
CA PHE A 94 -15.51 -2.77 4.64
C PHE A 94 -16.04 -1.83 5.73
N ALA A 95 -15.30 -0.81 6.10
CA ALA A 95 -15.75 0.22 7.03
C ALA A 95 -16.77 1.19 6.41
N GLN A 96 -17.05 1.10 5.11
CA GLN A 96 -17.96 1.99 4.39
C GLN A 96 -17.67 3.47 4.61
N THR A 97 -16.40 3.83 4.59
CA THR A 97 -15.92 5.21 4.85
C THR A 97 -16.25 6.19 3.70
N GLY A 98 -16.99 5.75 2.69
CA GLY A 98 -17.27 6.51 1.47
C GLY A 98 -16.13 6.39 0.46
N ASP A 99 -15.80 7.49 -0.20
CA ASP A 99 -14.65 7.52 -1.13
C ASP A 99 -13.34 7.26 -0.39
N LEU A 100 -12.42 6.54 -1.02
CA LEU A 100 -11.13 6.21 -0.44
C LEU A 100 -10.34 7.49 -0.14
N ASN A 101 -10.07 7.74 1.13
CA ASN A 101 -9.21 8.84 1.57
C ASN A 101 -7.73 8.48 1.29
N ARG A 102 -7.28 8.76 0.06
CA ARG A 102 -5.93 8.44 -0.40
C ARG A 102 -4.81 9.01 0.48
N PRO A 103 -4.88 10.28 0.97
CA PRO A 103 -3.91 10.79 1.94
C PRO A 103 -3.82 9.94 3.22
N ALA A 104 -4.94 9.54 3.81
CA ALA A 104 -4.93 8.71 5.01
C ALA A 104 -4.39 7.28 4.73
N VAL A 105 -4.71 6.71 3.56
CA VAL A 105 -4.13 5.44 3.12
C VAL A 105 -2.62 5.56 2.94
N PHE A 106 -2.15 6.65 2.33
CA PHE A 106 -0.72 6.92 2.15
C PHE A 106 0.01 7.00 3.48
N ASP A 107 -0.49 7.82 4.43
CA ASP A 107 0.13 7.97 5.74
C ASP A 107 0.22 6.64 6.49
N MET A 108 -0.87 5.87 6.52
CA MET A 108 -0.89 4.56 7.18
C MET A 108 0.06 3.58 6.50
N ALA A 109 0.05 3.51 5.17
CA ALA A 109 0.88 2.58 4.41
C ALA A 109 2.37 2.93 4.53
N ALA A 110 2.73 4.21 4.44
CA ALA A 110 4.11 4.66 4.58
C ALA A 110 4.68 4.39 5.99
N GLN A 111 3.83 4.52 7.03
CA GLN A 111 4.23 4.14 8.41
C GLN A 111 4.44 2.63 8.58
N ILE A 112 3.72 1.79 7.85
CA ILE A 112 3.87 0.34 7.90
C ILE A 112 5.11 -0.10 7.12
N GLU A 113 5.30 0.44 5.90
CA GLU A 113 6.43 0.14 5.03
C GLU A 113 7.75 0.72 5.57
N GLY A 114 7.67 1.86 6.28
CA GLY A 114 8.83 2.58 6.80
C GLY A 114 9.42 3.60 5.82
N HIS A 115 8.95 3.66 4.60
CA HIS A 115 9.37 4.63 3.57
C HIS A 115 8.24 4.89 2.55
N PRO A 116 8.18 6.09 1.93
CA PRO A 116 7.05 6.49 1.12
C PRO A 116 7.21 6.21 -0.39
N ASP A 117 8.36 5.70 -0.84
CA ASP A 117 8.79 5.71 -2.24
C ASP A 117 7.92 4.86 -3.18
N ASN A 118 7.61 3.62 -2.82
CA ASN A 118 6.70 2.75 -3.57
C ASN A 118 5.24 2.96 -3.15
N VAL A 119 5.00 3.38 -1.92
CA VAL A 119 3.65 3.65 -1.40
C VAL A 119 2.99 4.83 -2.13
N ALA A 120 3.75 5.91 -2.38
CA ALA A 120 3.22 7.10 -3.03
C ALA A 120 2.66 6.80 -4.44
N PRO A 121 3.40 6.17 -5.36
CA PRO A 121 2.84 5.83 -6.67
C PRO A 121 1.73 4.78 -6.61
N ALA A 122 1.78 3.82 -5.67
CA ALA A 122 0.70 2.84 -5.49
C ALA A 122 -0.63 3.50 -5.08
N VAL A 123 -0.58 4.53 -4.23
CA VAL A 123 -1.78 5.23 -3.75
C VAL A 123 -2.28 6.30 -4.73
N PHE A 124 -1.37 7.11 -5.26
CA PHE A 124 -1.73 8.30 -6.04
C PHE A 124 -1.69 8.09 -7.56
N GLY A 125 -0.97 7.09 -8.02
CA GLY A 125 -0.74 6.87 -9.44
C GLY A 125 0.25 7.87 -10.05
N GLY A 126 0.54 7.73 -11.34
CA GLY A 126 1.38 8.66 -12.11
C GLY A 126 2.81 8.76 -11.60
N LEU A 127 3.41 9.94 -11.75
CA LEU A 127 4.73 10.28 -11.24
C LEU A 127 4.59 10.94 -9.87
N THR A 128 5.27 10.41 -8.87
CA THR A 128 5.24 10.94 -7.51
C THR A 128 6.65 11.34 -7.05
N VAL A 129 6.71 12.42 -6.30
CA VAL A 129 7.89 12.79 -5.52
C VAL A 129 7.50 12.67 -4.06
N SER A 130 8.22 11.85 -3.30
CA SER A 130 7.93 11.59 -1.90
C SER A 130 9.18 11.76 -1.04
N TRP A 131 8.97 12.15 0.21
CA TRP A 131 10.02 12.38 1.20
C TRP A 131 9.46 12.20 2.60
N ASP A 132 10.34 12.02 3.54
CA ASP A 132 10.09 12.15 4.97
C ASP A 132 10.83 13.40 5.49
N PHE A 133 10.30 13.95 6.55
CA PHE A 133 11.01 14.98 7.27
C PHE A 133 10.61 14.99 8.75
N GLU A 134 11.59 15.26 9.59
CA GLU A 134 11.39 15.39 11.02
C GLU A 134 11.37 16.85 11.43
N THR A 135 10.39 17.24 12.24
CA THR A 135 10.40 18.54 12.92
C THR A 135 11.32 18.47 14.14
N ALA A 136 11.91 19.60 14.49
CA ALA A 136 12.67 19.70 15.76
C ALA A 136 11.76 19.39 16.96
N GLU A 137 12.34 18.89 18.05
CA GLU A 137 11.62 18.56 19.27
C GLU A 137 10.76 19.74 19.76
N GLY A 138 9.47 19.48 19.99
CA GLY A 138 8.50 20.50 20.39
C GLY A 138 7.96 21.40 19.27
N VAL A 139 8.38 21.19 18.02
CA VAL A 139 7.87 21.89 16.85
C VAL A 139 6.86 21.00 16.13
N GLY A 140 5.58 21.35 16.13
CA GLY A 140 4.53 20.55 15.48
C GLY A 140 4.52 20.67 13.96
N SER A 141 4.96 21.80 13.41
CA SER A 141 4.99 22.05 11.96
C SER A 141 6.00 23.14 11.61
N VAL A 142 6.42 23.16 10.35
CA VAL A 142 7.31 24.18 9.78
C VAL A 142 6.55 25.02 8.78
N ALA A 143 6.63 26.35 8.90
CA ALA A 143 6.00 27.26 7.97
C ALA A 143 6.66 27.18 6.58
N VAL A 144 5.84 27.06 5.55
CA VAL A 144 6.28 27.09 4.16
C VAL A 144 5.81 28.39 3.51
N PRO A 145 6.70 29.22 2.95
CA PRO A 145 6.30 30.44 2.28
C PRO A 145 5.30 30.18 1.15
N GLY A 146 4.09 30.74 1.26
CA GLY A 146 3.04 30.62 0.25
C GLY A 146 2.32 29.29 0.21
N GLY A 147 2.56 28.38 1.17
CA GLY A 147 1.93 27.07 1.30
C GLY A 147 1.37 26.80 2.70
N GLU A 148 0.73 25.66 2.85
CA GLU A 148 0.30 25.17 4.16
C GLU A 148 1.51 24.70 4.98
N PRO A 149 1.48 24.83 6.32
CA PRO A 149 2.55 24.33 7.18
C PRO A 149 2.77 22.82 6.99
N LEU A 150 4.04 22.41 6.87
CA LEU A 150 4.40 20.99 6.82
C LEU A 150 4.54 20.42 8.24
N HIS A 151 3.83 19.35 8.50
CA HIS A 151 3.99 18.53 9.72
C HIS A 151 5.08 17.47 9.49
N GLY A 152 5.74 17.01 10.55
CA GLY A 152 6.68 15.92 10.46
C GLY A 152 5.99 14.64 9.96
N GLY A 153 6.74 13.79 9.26
CA GLY A 153 6.26 12.52 8.71
C GLY A 153 6.48 12.40 7.20
N PHE A 154 5.70 11.53 6.56
CA PHE A 154 5.80 11.24 5.14
C PHE A 154 4.96 12.20 4.31
N HIS A 155 5.51 12.62 3.18
CA HIS A 155 4.87 13.52 2.25
C HIS A 155 5.00 13.00 0.82
N ALA A 156 4.02 13.34 -0.01
CA ALA A 156 4.07 13.04 -1.43
C ALA A 156 3.37 14.13 -2.25
N VAL A 157 3.90 14.36 -3.43
CA VAL A 157 3.27 15.20 -4.46
C VAL A 157 3.18 14.38 -5.74
N ASN A 158 2.01 14.41 -6.37
CA ASN A 158 1.76 13.73 -7.64
C ASN A 158 1.86 14.71 -8.80
N TYR A 159 2.50 14.28 -9.88
CA TYR A 159 2.62 15.03 -11.11
C TYR A 159 1.99 14.25 -12.27
N PRO A 160 1.23 14.90 -13.14
CA PRO A 160 0.76 14.27 -14.35
C PRO A 160 1.95 13.97 -15.28
N VAL A 161 1.96 12.78 -15.84
CA VAL A 161 2.95 12.38 -16.87
C VAL A 161 2.40 12.75 -18.23
N ASP A 162 3.21 13.42 -19.07
CA ASP A 162 2.82 13.71 -20.44
C ASP A 162 2.62 12.39 -21.21
N PRO A 163 1.50 12.21 -21.95
CA PRO A 163 1.21 10.97 -22.67
C PRO A 163 2.25 10.59 -23.74
N SER A 164 3.12 11.51 -24.14
CA SER A 164 4.24 11.21 -25.06
C SER A 164 5.43 10.54 -24.38
N ILE A 165 5.47 10.50 -23.03
CA ILE A 165 6.52 9.86 -22.25
C ILE A 165 6.16 8.40 -22.05
N THR A 166 7.04 7.50 -22.49
CA THR A 166 6.91 6.06 -22.25
C THR A 166 8.03 5.58 -21.34
N ALA A 167 7.67 4.92 -20.26
CA ALA A 167 8.63 4.26 -19.39
C ALA A 167 9.03 2.90 -19.97
N ALA A 168 10.34 2.63 -20.05
CA ALA A 168 10.88 1.30 -20.33
C ALA A 168 11.42 0.72 -19.02
N VAL A 169 10.84 -0.37 -18.57
CA VAL A 169 11.22 -1.03 -17.31
C VAL A 169 11.98 -2.31 -17.61
N PHE A 170 13.16 -2.47 -17.01
CA PHE A 170 13.94 -3.68 -17.07
C PHE A 170 13.87 -4.38 -15.71
N VAL A 171 13.16 -5.48 -15.67
CA VAL A 171 13.03 -6.29 -14.45
C VAL A 171 14.11 -7.35 -14.46
N PRO A 172 15.01 -7.41 -13.44
CA PRO A 172 16.02 -8.45 -13.38
C PRO A 172 15.37 -9.81 -13.10
N ASP A 173 16.02 -10.89 -13.51
CA ASP A 173 15.62 -12.27 -13.25
C ASP A 173 16.13 -12.82 -11.90
N TYR A 174 16.78 -11.98 -11.10
CA TYR A 174 17.29 -12.30 -9.76
C TYR A 174 16.62 -11.39 -8.71
N GLU A 175 16.50 -11.90 -7.49
CA GLU A 175 15.92 -11.15 -6.37
C GLU A 175 16.85 -10.03 -5.89
N LEU A 176 16.25 -8.86 -5.60
CA LEU A 176 16.92 -7.72 -4.99
C LEU A 176 16.44 -7.64 -3.54
N SER A 177 17.36 -7.80 -2.57
CA SER A 177 17.09 -7.49 -1.18
C SER A 177 17.05 -5.97 -1.00
N THR A 178 15.95 -5.44 -0.50
CA THR A 178 15.89 -4.09 0.06
C THR A 178 16.32 -4.20 1.53
N GLU A 179 17.57 -3.84 1.84
CA GLU A 179 18.02 -3.63 3.21
C GLU A 179 17.48 -2.32 3.77
#